data_232be897092411857e2b2d83d7c24019
#
_entry.id   232be897092411857e2b2d83d7c24019
#
_cell.length_a   1.000
_cell.length_b   1.000
_cell.length_c   1.000
_cell.angle_alpha   90.00
_cell.angle_beta   90.00
_cell.angle_gamma   90.00
#
_symmetry.space_group_name_H-M   'P 1'
#
loop_
_entity.id
_entity.type
_entity.pdbx_description
1 polymer ?
#
loop_
_entity_poly.entity_id
_entity_poly.type
_entity_poly.pdbx_seq_one_letter_code
_entity_poly.pdbx_strand_id
1 'polypeptide(L)'
;YCENLTRKAREGKLDDIVGRDREIYRTIQILSRRQKNNPCLIGEAGVGKTAIAEGIAERIARGNVPVGLKDKEIFLLDLTSLVAGTQFRGQFEQRVKGLLSEVKAAGNIILFIDEIHTITSAGESEGAMNAGNILKPALSRGEIQVIGATTFNEYRKYIEKDQALERRFQPVRVEEPSVADTLAVMNGIKKYYDCLLYTSPSPRDPKTS
;
A
#
# COMPACT_ATOMS: atom_id res chain seq x y z
N TYR A 1 -1.66 -15.21 1.97
CA TYR A 1 -0.91 -14.22 2.72
C TYR A 1 -0.92 -12.85 2.06
N CYS A 2 -1.19 -12.83 0.76
CA CYS A 2 -1.18 -11.61 -0.03
C CYS A 2 -2.49 -11.44 -0.76
N GLU A 3 -2.91 -10.19 -0.91
CA GLU A 3 -4.08 -9.82 -1.68
C GLU A 3 -3.63 -8.99 -2.88
N ASN A 4 -4.01 -9.39 -4.07
CA ASN A 4 -3.64 -8.66 -5.29
C ASN A 4 -4.58 -7.48 -5.51
N LEU A 5 -4.14 -6.30 -5.15
CA LEU A 5 -4.93 -5.07 -5.27
C LEU A 5 -5.15 -4.68 -6.74
N THR A 6 -4.17 -4.89 -7.58
CA THR A 6 -4.27 -4.55 -9.00
C THR A 6 -5.32 -5.41 -9.70
N ARG A 7 -5.37 -6.69 -9.35
CA ARG A 7 -6.40 -7.60 -9.85
C ARG A 7 -7.79 -7.16 -9.40
N LYS A 8 -7.92 -6.80 -8.12
CA LYS A 8 -9.19 -6.28 -7.58
C LYS A 8 -9.62 -5.02 -8.31
N ALA A 9 -8.67 -4.14 -8.61
CA ALA A 9 -8.96 -2.93 -9.36
C ALA A 9 -9.47 -3.25 -10.77
N ARG A 10 -8.84 -4.19 -11.47
CA ARG A 10 -9.29 -4.62 -12.80
C ARG A 10 -10.69 -5.23 -12.78
N GLU A 11 -11.04 -5.89 -11.69
CA GLU A 11 -12.35 -6.51 -11.50
C GLU A 11 -13.40 -5.52 -10.97
N GLY A 12 -13.02 -4.27 -10.75
CA GLY A 12 -13.93 -3.24 -10.24
C GLY A 12 -14.33 -3.42 -8.78
N LYS A 13 -13.49 -4.10 -7.99
CA LYS A 13 -13.80 -4.43 -6.60
C LYS A 13 -13.26 -3.43 -5.59
N LEU A 14 -12.54 -2.41 -6.04
CA LEU A 14 -12.02 -1.36 -5.16
C LEU A 14 -12.89 -0.12 -5.25
N ASP A 15 -13.03 0.57 -4.13
CA ASP A 15 -13.74 1.84 -4.09
C ASP A 15 -12.88 2.95 -4.70
N ASP A 16 -13.53 3.97 -5.25
CA ASP A 16 -12.83 5.13 -5.77
C ASP A 16 -12.17 5.90 -4.62
N ILE A 17 -10.93 6.27 -4.84
CA ILE A 17 -10.17 7.04 -3.86
C ILE A 17 -10.25 8.50 -4.24
N VAL A 18 -10.82 9.31 -3.35
CA VAL A 18 -11.02 10.74 -3.57
C VAL A 18 -10.16 11.52 -2.58
N GLY A 19 -9.55 12.61 -3.05
CA GLY A 19 -8.81 13.51 -2.18
C GLY A 19 -7.37 13.09 -1.88
N ARG A 20 -6.85 12.10 -2.59
CA ARG A 20 -5.49 11.58 -2.38
C ARG A 20 -4.62 11.65 -3.64
N ASP A 21 -5.00 12.42 -4.63
CA ASP A 21 -4.28 12.49 -5.91
C ASP A 21 -2.82 12.91 -5.75
N ARG A 22 -2.56 13.84 -4.85
CA ARG A 22 -1.19 14.32 -4.60
C ARG A 22 -0.30 13.21 -4.05
N GLU A 23 -0.76 12.51 -3.04
CA GLU A 23 0.00 11.43 -2.41
C GLU A 23 0.16 10.25 -3.36
N ILE A 24 -0.86 9.91 -4.12
CA ILE A 24 -0.80 8.86 -5.12
C ILE A 24 0.21 9.21 -6.21
N TYR A 25 0.15 10.42 -6.74
CA TYR A 25 1.09 10.89 -7.76
C TYR A 25 2.53 10.86 -7.25
N ARG A 26 2.75 11.39 -6.04
CA ARG A 26 4.07 11.42 -5.41
C ARG A 26 4.62 10.00 -5.23
N THR A 27 3.78 9.07 -4.78
CA THR A 27 4.17 7.69 -4.57
C THR A 27 4.54 7.01 -5.89
N ILE A 28 3.77 7.25 -6.94
CA ILE A 28 4.05 6.74 -8.28
C ILE A 28 5.39 7.27 -8.79
N GLN A 29 5.68 8.54 -8.57
CA GLN A 29 6.97 9.14 -8.96
C GLN A 29 8.14 8.43 -8.27
N ILE A 30 8.00 8.14 -6.99
CA ILE A 30 9.03 7.44 -6.22
C ILE A 30 9.22 6.02 -6.73
N LEU A 31 8.14 5.30 -6.99
CA LEU A 31 8.21 3.95 -7.53
C LEU A 31 8.91 3.88 -8.89
N SER A 32 8.90 4.97 -9.64
CA SER A 32 9.53 5.06 -10.96
C SER A 32 11.03 5.36 -10.91
N ARG A 33 11.59 5.66 -9.75
CA ARG A 33 13.00 5.98 -9.59
C ARG A 33 13.87 4.73 -9.72
N ARG A 34 15.14 4.91 -10.03
CA ARG A 34 16.13 3.83 -10.06
C ARG A 34 16.66 3.49 -8.68
N GLN A 35 16.75 4.50 -7.81
CA GLN A 35 17.26 4.36 -6.45
C GLN A 35 16.28 5.01 -5.48
N LYS A 36 16.30 4.55 -4.24
CA LYS A 36 15.42 5.06 -3.19
C LYS A 36 13.98 5.05 -3.70
N ASN A 37 13.61 3.92 -4.27
CA ASN A 37 12.35 3.74 -5.01
C ASN A 37 11.28 3.00 -4.21
N ASN A 38 11.45 2.92 -2.91
CA ASN A 38 10.44 2.33 -2.01
C ASN A 38 9.79 3.46 -1.21
N PRO A 39 8.57 3.88 -1.58
CA PRO A 39 7.88 4.91 -0.79
C PRO A 39 7.46 4.35 0.55
N CYS A 40 7.58 5.18 1.58
CA CYS A 40 7.06 4.86 2.91
C CYS A 40 6.00 5.87 3.27
N LEU A 41 4.76 5.43 3.33
CA LEU A 41 3.62 6.29 3.66
C LEU A 41 3.61 6.51 5.17
N ILE A 42 3.73 7.76 5.58
CA ILE A 42 3.83 8.14 6.98
C ILE A 42 2.61 8.96 7.38
N GLY A 43 1.88 8.46 8.36
CA GLY A 43 0.70 9.16 8.88
C GLY A 43 0.13 8.44 10.08
N GLU A 44 -0.77 9.11 10.78
CA GLU A 44 -1.44 8.54 11.93
C GLU A 44 -2.29 7.33 11.53
N ALA A 45 -2.56 6.47 12.50
CA ALA A 45 -3.40 5.31 12.26
C ALA A 45 -4.78 5.75 11.76
N GLY A 46 -5.30 5.06 10.74
CA GLY A 46 -6.61 5.36 10.20
C GLY A 46 -6.69 6.53 9.23
N VAL A 47 -5.56 7.14 8.88
CA VAL A 47 -5.55 8.31 7.99
C VAL A 47 -5.78 7.95 6.52
N GLY A 48 -5.72 6.67 6.16
CA GLY A 48 -5.99 6.22 4.79
C GLY A 48 -4.75 5.83 3.99
N LYS A 49 -3.71 5.32 4.65
CA LYS A 49 -2.49 4.89 3.96
C LYS A 49 -2.76 3.73 2.99
N THR A 50 -3.59 2.78 3.39
CA THR A 50 -3.98 1.65 2.53
C THR A 50 -4.74 2.13 1.29
N ALA A 51 -5.57 3.16 1.44
CA ALA A 51 -6.31 3.74 0.32
C ALA A 51 -5.38 4.27 -0.78
N ILE A 52 -4.21 4.77 -0.40
CA ILE A 52 -3.22 5.23 -1.38
C ILE A 52 -2.71 4.06 -2.22
N ALA A 53 -2.42 2.91 -1.60
CA ALA A 53 -2.01 1.71 -2.33
C ALA A 53 -3.11 1.25 -3.28
N GLU A 54 -4.36 1.28 -2.84
CA GLU A 54 -5.52 0.95 -3.67
C GLU A 54 -5.65 1.92 -4.84
N GLY A 55 -5.43 3.21 -4.61
CA GLY A 55 -5.45 4.22 -5.66
C GLY A 55 -4.38 4.02 -6.71
N ILE A 56 -3.19 3.59 -6.29
CA ILE A 56 -2.11 3.26 -7.22
C ILE A 56 -2.49 2.03 -8.05
N ALA A 57 -3.06 1.01 -7.41
CA ALA A 57 -3.53 -0.18 -8.10
C ALA A 57 -4.60 0.16 -9.15
N GLU A 58 -5.51 1.07 -8.83
CA GLU A 58 -6.51 1.57 -9.77
C GLU A 58 -5.87 2.23 -10.99
N ARG A 59 -4.86 3.06 -10.78
CA ARG A 59 -4.16 3.73 -11.88
C ARG A 59 -3.40 2.75 -12.76
N ILE A 60 -2.79 1.74 -12.17
CA ILE A 60 -2.12 0.68 -12.93
C ILE A 60 -3.15 -0.08 -13.77
N ALA A 61 -4.29 -0.42 -13.18
CA ALA A 61 -5.35 -1.14 -13.87
C ALA A 61 -5.90 -0.37 -15.07
N ARG A 62 -5.97 0.96 -14.97
CA ARG A 62 -6.41 1.84 -16.06
C ARG A 62 -5.32 2.19 -17.05
N GLY A 63 -4.07 1.76 -16.80
CA GLY A 63 -2.95 2.13 -17.64
C GLY A 63 -2.49 3.57 -17.48
N ASN A 64 -2.93 4.25 -16.43
CA ASN A 64 -2.63 5.66 -16.18
C ASN A 64 -1.41 5.82 -15.27
N VAL A 65 -0.30 5.22 -15.67
CA VAL A 65 0.98 5.25 -14.97
C VAL A 65 2.11 5.31 -16.00
N PRO A 66 3.32 5.70 -15.59
CA PRO A 66 4.48 5.64 -16.48
C PRO A 66 4.72 4.22 -17.04
N VAL A 67 5.34 4.14 -18.20
CA VAL A 67 5.54 2.87 -18.91
C VAL A 67 6.17 1.80 -18.03
N GLY A 68 7.13 2.18 -17.20
CA GLY A 68 7.82 1.23 -16.32
C GLY A 68 6.94 0.59 -15.26
N LEU A 69 5.76 1.16 -14.99
CA LEU A 69 4.83 0.64 -13.98
C LEU A 69 3.59 -0.05 -14.57
N LYS A 70 3.42 -0.02 -15.88
CA LYS A 70 2.20 -0.55 -16.50
C LYS A 70 1.97 -2.04 -16.26
N ASP A 71 3.05 -2.79 -16.15
CA ASP A 71 2.98 -4.24 -15.94
C ASP A 71 3.14 -4.64 -14.47
N LYS A 72 3.25 -3.66 -13.58
CA LYS A 72 3.42 -3.93 -12.17
C LYS A 72 2.10 -4.36 -11.54
N GLU A 73 2.22 -5.16 -10.49
CA GLU A 73 1.07 -5.58 -9.69
C GLU A 73 1.37 -5.29 -8.22
N ILE A 74 0.38 -4.74 -7.53
CA ILE A 74 0.51 -4.42 -6.11
C ILE A 74 -0.16 -5.51 -5.29
N PHE A 75 0.60 -6.11 -4.39
CA PHE A 75 0.10 -7.11 -3.46
C PHE A 75 0.16 -6.56 -2.03
N LEU A 76 -0.96 -6.62 -1.35
CA LEU A 76 -1.02 -6.27 0.06
C LEU A 76 -0.57 -7.48 0.86
N LEU A 77 0.55 -7.37 1.55
CA LEU A 77 1.10 -8.44 2.37
C LEU A 77 0.58 -8.31 3.81
N ASP A 78 -0.04 -9.37 4.29
CA ASP A 78 -0.49 -9.46 5.68
C ASP A 78 0.49 -10.32 6.47
N LEU A 79 1.33 -9.66 7.26
CA LEU A 79 2.32 -10.34 8.10
C LEU A 79 1.67 -11.21 9.16
N THR A 80 0.50 -10.83 9.65
CA THR A 80 -0.24 -11.61 10.64
C THR A 80 -0.66 -12.97 10.07
N SER A 81 -1.13 -12.96 8.81
CA SER A 81 -1.50 -14.22 8.12
C SER A 81 -0.30 -15.14 7.91
N LEU A 82 0.88 -14.57 7.69
CA LEU A 82 2.11 -15.36 7.55
C LEU A 82 2.45 -16.12 8.83
N VAL A 83 2.20 -15.50 9.98
CA VAL A 83 2.47 -16.12 11.28
C VAL A 83 1.39 -17.13 11.63
N ALA A 84 0.14 -16.88 11.25
CA ALA A 84 -0.99 -17.71 11.63
C ALA A 84 -0.83 -19.16 11.16
N GLY A 85 -1.12 -20.09 12.05
CA GLY A 85 -1.02 -21.52 11.73
C GLY A 85 0.39 -22.10 11.75
N THR A 86 1.41 -21.30 12.02
CA THR A 86 2.76 -21.82 12.17
C THR A 86 2.99 -22.17 13.64
N GLN A 87 3.45 -23.40 13.90
CA GLN A 87 3.79 -23.84 15.25
C GLN A 87 5.29 -23.72 15.53
N PHE A 88 6.09 -23.78 14.47
CA PHE A 88 7.53 -23.79 14.57
C PHE A 88 8.13 -22.65 13.76
N ARG A 89 9.21 -22.09 14.25
CA ARG A 89 9.98 -21.02 13.63
C ARG A 89 10.35 -21.35 12.17
N GLY A 90 10.77 -22.60 11.93
CA GLY A 90 11.16 -23.01 10.58
C GLY A 90 10.05 -22.96 9.56
N GLN A 91 8.80 -23.21 9.96
CA GLN A 91 7.64 -23.13 9.07
C GLN A 91 7.40 -21.69 8.64
N PHE A 92 7.49 -20.77 9.58
CA PHE A 92 7.32 -19.35 9.29
C PHE A 92 8.42 -18.83 8.34
N GLU A 93 9.67 -19.17 8.63
CA GLU A 93 10.79 -18.78 7.78
C GLU A 93 10.64 -19.32 6.36
N GLN A 94 10.20 -20.57 6.21
CA GLN A 94 9.95 -21.15 4.90
C GLN A 94 8.85 -20.41 4.14
N ARG A 95 7.78 -19.99 4.81
CA ARG A 95 6.72 -19.21 4.17
C ARG A 95 7.25 -17.88 3.64
N VAL A 96 8.02 -17.17 4.46
CA VAL A 96 8.58 -15.88 4.06
C VAL A 96 9.58 -16.05 2.92
N LYS A 97 10.44 -17.05 2.97
CA LYS A 97 11.40 -17.34 1.90
C LYS A 97 10.69 -17.74 0.61
N GLY A 98 9.64 -18.54 0.69
CA GLY A 98 8.84 -18.93 -0.46
C GLY A 98 8.16 -17.74 -1.11
N LEU A 99 7.56 -16.87 -0.29
CA LEU A 99 6.96 -15.63 -0.77
C LEU A 99 8.00 -14.76 -1.48
N LEU A 100 9.15 -14.58 -0.87
CA LEU A 100 10.22 -13.76 -1.41
C LEU A 100 10.72 -14.33 -2.75
N SER A 101 10.87 -15.64 -2.85
CA SER A 101 11.28 -16.30 -4.07
C SER A 101 10.27 -16.07 -5.20
N GLU A 102 8.99 -16.17 -4.90
CA GLU A 102 7.92 -15.92 -5.88
C GLU A 102 7.91 -14.47 -6.34
N VAL A 103 8.09 -13.53 -5.42
CA VAL A 103 8.14 -12.10 -5.74
C VAL A 103 9.32 -11.80 -6.65
N LYS A 104 10.50 -12.34 -6.34
CA LYS A 104 11.68 -12.15 -7.16
C LYS A 104 11.53 -12.78 -8.55
N ALA A 105 10.98 -13.98 -8.61
CA ALA A 105 10.79 -14.70 -9.87
C ALA A 105 9.81 -13.98 -10.79
N ALA A 106 8.74 -13.42 -10.23
CA ALA A 106 7.75 -12.68 -11.01
C ALA A 106 8.31 -11.38 -11.58
N GLY A 107 9.15 -10.69 -10.82
CA GLY A 107 9.84 -9.48 -11.27
C GLY A 107 8.98 -8.23 -11.43
N ASN A 108 7.66 -8.35 -11.33
CA ASN A 108 6.74 -7.23 -11.52
C ASN A 108 5.87 -6.94 -10.29
N ILE A 109 6.23 -7.47 -9.14
CA ILE A 109 5.42 -7.33 -7.93
C ILE A 109 5.96 -6.22 -7.06
N ILE A 110 5.05 -5.35 -6.60
CA ILE A 110 5.31 -4.36 -5.57
C ILE A 110 4.50 -4.78 -4.34
N LEU A 111 5.18 -4.97 -3.22
CA LEU A 111 4.52 -5.36 -1.98
C LEU A 111 4.11 -4.13 -1.19
N PHE A 112 2.85 -4.08 -0.76
CA PHE A 112 2.43 -3.10 0.23
C PHE A 112 2.49 -3.77 1.60
N ILE A 113 3.29 -3.22 2.51
CA ILE A 113 3.46 -3.75 3.87
C ILE A 113 3.05 -2.67 4.86
N ASP A 114 1.92 -2.90 5.53
CA ASP A 114 1.49 -2.02 6.61
C ASP A 114 2.35 -2.29 7.84
N GLU A 115 2.50 -1.27 8.68
CA GLU A 115 3.33 -1.33 9.87
C GLU A 115 4.73 -1.86 9.55
N ILE A 116 5.35 -1.30 8.50
CA ILE A 116 6.66 -1.75 7.99
C ILE A 116 7.75 -1.73 9.08
N HIS A 117 7.60 -0.90 10.11
CA HIS A 117 8.54 -0.85 11.22
C HIS A 117 8.66 -2.18 11.97
N THR A 118 7.64 -3.04 11.89
CA THR A 118 7.67 -4.34 12.57
C THR A 118 8.75 -5.27 12.06
N ILE A 119 9.16 -5.12 10.80
CA ILE A 119 10.26 -5.92 10.24
C ILE A 119 11.64 -5.41 10.68
N THR A 120 11.70 -4.25 11.31
CA THR A 120 12.95 -3.61 11.71
C THR A 120 13.08 -3.50 13.22
N SER A 121 11.96 -3.61 13.97
CA SER A 121 11.98 -3.52 15.42
C SER A 121 12.44 -4.85 16.00
N ALA A 122 13.67 -4.87 16.49
CA ALA A 122 14.22 -6.08 17.10
C ALA A 122 13.55 -6.33 18.46
N GLY A 123 13.01 -7.54 18.64
CA GLY A 123 12.65 -8.04 19.95
C GLY A 123 11.23 -7.86 20.44
N GLU A 124 10.34 -7.25 19.68
CA GLU A 124 8.95 -7.03 20.13
C GLU A 124 8.03 -8.23 19.86
N SER A 125 8.28 -8.98 18.80
CA SER A 125 7.62 -10.25 18.57
C SER A 125 8.53 -11.17 17.79
N GLU A 126 8.52 -12.44 18.16
CA GLU A 126 9.40 -13.43 17.55
C GLU A 126 9.12 -13.63 16.06
N GLY A 127 7.84 -13.59 15.68
CA GLY A 127 7.45 -13.73 14.29
C GLY A 127 7.87 -12.55 13.42
N ALA A 128 7.67 -11.32 13.90
CA ALA A 128 8.07 -10.12 13.18
C ALA A 128 9.58 -10.02 13.00
N MET A 129 10.34 -10.40 14.02
CA MET A 129 11.80 -10.42 13.97
C MET A 129 12.30 -11.40 12.91
N ASN A 130 11.68 -12.56 12.80
CA ASN A 130 12.07 -13.57 11.81
C ASN A 130 11.76 -13.11 10.39
N ALA A 131 10.60 -12.44 10.17
CA ALA A 131 10.29 -11.86 8.88
C ALA A 131 11.31 -10.79 8.49
N GLY A 132 11.70 -9.95 9.46
CA GLY A 132 12.71 -8.91 9.25
C GLY A 132 14.06 -9.46 8.85
N ASN A 133 14.48 -10.56 9.44
CA ASN A 133 15.76 -11.18 9.11
C ASN A 133 15.85 -11.67 7.67
N ILE A 134 14.69 -11.91 7.02
CA ILE A 134 14.63 -12.36 5.64
C ILE A 134 14.31 -11.21 4.69
N LEU A 135 13.36 -10.35 5.05
CA LEU A 135 12.90 -9.26 4.18
C LEU A 135 13.86 -8.07 4.16
N LYS A 136 14.47 -7.74 5.29
CA LYS A 136 15.38 -6.60 5.37
C LYS A 136 16.59 -6.72 4.43
N PRO A 137 17.30 -7.86 4.35
CA PRO A 137 18.37 -8.00 3.38
C PRO A 137 17.91 -7.84 1.94
N ALA A 138 16.74 -8.38 1.59
CA ALA A 138 16.18 -8.26 0.25
C ALA A 138 15.87 -6.80 -0.10
N LEU A 139 15.32 -6.04 0.85
CA LEU A 139 15.09 -4.61 0.68
C LEU A 139 16.40 -3.84 0.53
N SER A 140 17.39 -4.14 1.38
CA SER A 140 18.69 -3.46 1.35
C SER A 140 19.42 -3.65 0.04
N ARG A 141 19.28 -4.83 -0.56
CA ARG A 141 19.93 -5.17 -1.82
C ARG A 141 19.14 -4.73 -3.05
N GLY A 142 17.93 -4.19 -2.86
CA GLY A 142 17.08 -3.81 -3.98
C GLY A 142 16.51 -4.99 -4.75
N GLU A 143 16.42 -6.15 -4.13
CA GLU A 143 15.87 -7.36 -4.77
C GLU A 143 14.36 -7.34 -4.88
N ILE A 144 13.69 -6.58 -4.01
CA ILE A 144 12.23 -6.40 -4.02
C ILE A 144 11.89 -4.93 -3.94
N GLN A 145 10.69 -4.58 -4.39
CA GLN A 145 10.16 -3.23 -4.28
C GLN A 145 8.96 -3.22 -3.35
N VAL A 146 8.92 -2.25 -2.43
CA VAL A 146 7.94 -2.21 -1.35
C VAL A 146 7.36 -0.81 -1.20
N ILE A 147 6.07 -0.74 -0.93
CA ILE A 147 5.43 0.45 -0.40
C ILE A 147 5.21 0.17 1.09
N GLY A 148 5.90 0.88 1.95
CA GLY A 148 5.70 0.74 3.40
C GLY A 148 4.67 1.70 3.91
N ALA A 149 4.09 1.39 5.06
CA ALA A 149 3.19 2.29 5.77
C ALA A 149 3.50 2.22 7.26
N THR A 150 3.57 3.38 7.90
CA THR A 150 3.88 3.45 9.33
C THR A 150 3.50 4.83 9.89
N THR A 151 3.68 5.03 11.18
CA THR A 151 3.52 6.34 11.79
C THR A 151 4.83 7.10 11.75
N PHE A 152 4.78 8.43 11.99
CA PHE A 152 5.95 9.28 11.99
C PHE A 152 6.96 8.86 13.08
N ASN A 153 6.47 8.57 14.26
CA ASN A 153 7.33 8.16 15.39
C ASN A 153 8.05 6.85 15.10
N GLU A 154 7.33 5.88 14.54
CA GLU A 154 7.90 4.57 14.21
C GLU A 154 8.93 4.68 13.07
N TYR A 155 8.65 5.52 12.08
CA TYR A 155 9.58 5.76 11.00
C TYR A 155 10.91 6.33 11.51
N ARG A 156 10.84 7.36 12.35
CA ARG A 156 12.05 7.97 12.92
C ARG A 156 12.84 7.00 13.79
N LYS A 157 12.14 6.20 14.55
CA LYS A 157 12.78 5.29 15.51
C LYS A 157 13.43 4.09 14.83
N TYR A 158 12.79 3.51 13.82
CA TYR A 158 13.19 2.22 13.26
C TYR A 158 13.74 2.28 11.84
N ILE A 159 13.30 3.18 11.01
CA ILE A 159 13.72 3.23 9.61
C ILE A 159 14.77 4.31 9.37
N GLU A 160 14.52 5.52 9.82
CA GLU A 160 15.43 6.64 9.61
C GLU A 160 16.81 6.40 10.22
N LYS A 161 16.87 5.71 11.35
CA LYS A 161 18.13 5.39 12.03
C LYS A 161 18.86 4.20 11.45
N ASP A 162 18.25 3.44 10.58
CA ASP A 162 18.85 2.29 9.94
C ASP A 162 19.39 2.72 8.57
N GLN A 163 20.70 2.83 8.44
CA GLN A 163 21.33 3.34 7.22
C GLN A 163 20.97 2.52 5.98
N ALA A 164 20.85 1.21 6.13
CA ALA A 164 20.53 0.33 5.01
C ALA A 164 19.13 0.58 4.49
N LEU A 165 18.17 0.83 5.37
CA LEU A 165 16.77 1.10 5.00
C LEU A 165 16.55 2.55 4.62
N GLU A 166 17.20 3.48 5.30
CA GLU A 166 17.07 4.90 5.01
C GLU A 166 17.46 5.20 3.56
N ARG A 167 18.46 4.52 3.03
CA ARG A 167 18.87 4.68 1.64
C ARG A 167 17.87 4.13 0.63
N ARG A 168 16.98 3.26 1.05
CA ARG A 168 16.02 2.58 0.18
C ARG A 168 14.62 3.16 0.22
N PHE A 169 14.25 3.80 1.33
CA PHE A 169 12.93 4.35 1.53
C PHE A 169 12.89 5.86 1.34
N GLN A 170 11.84 6.32 0.69
CA GLN A 170 11.52 7.74 0.58
C GLN A 170 10.22 7.99 1.32
N PRO A 171 10.22 8.82 2.37
CA PRO A 171 8.98 9.11 3.11
C PRO A 171 8.00 9.94 2.28
N VAL A 172 6.72 9.62 2.42
CA VAL A 172 5.61 10.37 1.86
C VAL A 172 4.63 10.64 2.99
N ARG A 173 4.41 11.91 3.29
CA ARG A 173 3.48 12.29 4.34
C ARG A 173 2.05 12.09 3.88
N VAL A 174 1.26 11.44 4.73
CA VAL A 174 -0.16 11.25 4.52
C VAL A 174 -0.87 11.93 5.69
N GLU A 175 -1.47 13.07 5.43
CA GLU A 175 -2.13 13.86 6.45
C GLU A 175 -3.63 13.57 6.46
N GLU A 176 -4.28 13.97 7.53
CA GLU A 176 -5.74 13.90 7.58
C GLU A 176 -6.31 14.79 6.47
N PRO A 177 -7.39 14.38 5.82
CA PRO A 177 -7.99 15.20 4.78
C PRO A 177 -8.40 16.55 5.34
N SER A 178 -8.17 17.63 4.57
CA SER A 178 -8.66 18.95 4.91
C SER A 178 -10.19 18.95 4.86
N VAL A 179 -10.81 20.02 5.35
CA VAL A 179 -12.27 20.16 5.27
C VAL A 179 -12.72 20.08 3.82
N ALA A 180 -12.00 20.71 2.90
CA ALA A 180 -12.32 20.67 1.47
C ALA A 180 -12.21 19.25 0.92
N ASP A 181 -11.17 18.50 1.29
CA ASP A 181 -10.99 17.12 0.85
C ASP A 181 -12.09 16.22 1.41
N THR A 182 -12.47 16.42 2.65
CA THR A 182 -13.56 15.68 3.28
C THR A 182 -14.88 15.91 2.53
N LEU A 183 -15.16 17.15 2.17
CA LEU A 183 -16.35 17.49 1.39
C LEU A 183 -16.29 16.84 -0.01
N ALA A 184 -15.12 16.80 -0.63
CA ALA A 184 -14.95 16.14 -1.92
C ALA A 184 -15.24 14.64 -1.83
N VAL A 185 -14.79 13.97 -0.74
CA VAL A 185 -15.09 12.57 -0.50
C VAL A 185 -16.60 12.37 -0.33
N MET A 186 -17.24 13.19 0.49
CA MET A 186 -18.69 13.12 0.70
C MET A 186 -19.46 13.35 -0.60
N ASN A 187 -19.07 14.31 -1.41
CA ASN A 187 -19.68 14.56 -2.71
C ASN A 187 -19.48 13.40 -3.67
N GLY A 188 -18.33 12.75 -3.63
CA GLY A 188 -18.07 11.55 -4.44
C GLY A 188 -18.99 10.40 -4.06
N ILE A 189 -19.19 10.18 -2.77
CA ILE A 189 -20.11 9.17 -2.27
C ILE A 189 -21.55 9.52 -2.69
N LYS A 190 -21.94 10.78 -2.56
CA LYS A 190 -23.26 11.22 -2.97
C LYS A 190 -23.50 10.96 -4.45
N LYS A 191 -22.55 11.31 -5.32
CA LYS A 191 -22.65 11.04 -6.75
C LYS A 191 -22.81 9.56 -7.05
N TYR A 192 -22.10 8.71 -6.33
CA TYR A 192 -22.22 7.27 -6.48
C TYR A 192 -23.64 6.80 -6.16
N TYR A 193 -24.21 7.25 -5.06
CA TYR A 193 -25.57 6.89 -4.69
C TYR A 193 -26.60 7.46 -5.65
N ASP A 194 -26.40 8.66 -6.12
CA ASP A 194 -27.27 9.27 -7.13
C ASP A 194 -27.29 8.44 -8.41
N CYS A 195 -26.14 7.94 -8.86
CA CYS A 195 -26.06 7.05 -10.01
C CYS A 195 -26.84 5.76 -9.79
N LEU A 196 -26.78 5.19 -8.60
CA LEU A 196 -27.52 3.98 -8.26
C LEU A 196 -29.03 4.23 -8.26
N LEU A 197 -29.46 5.40 -7.80
CA LEU A 197 -30.86 5.77 -7.77
C LEU A 197 -31.41 5.99 -9.18
N TYR A 198 -30.62 6.51 -10.09
CA TYR A 198 -31.04 6.75 -11.47
C TYR A 198 -31.13 5.47 -12.31
N THR A 199 -30.68 4.36 -11.81
CA THR A 199 -30.91 3.09 -12.50
C THR A 199 -32.36 2.62 -12.40
N SER A 200 -33.12 3.19 -11.45
CA SER A 200 -34.57 2.97 -11.38
C SER A 200 -35.26 4.30 -11.64
N PRO A 201 -36.41 4.31 -12.28
CA PRO A 201 -37.13 5.52 -12.57
C PRO A 201 -37.62 6.15 -11.31
N SER A 202 -36.88 6.95 -10.77
CA SER A 202 -37.24 7.64 -9.59
C SER A 202 -37.90 8.93 -9.95
N PRO A 203 -38.93 9.15 -9.39
CA PRO A 203 -39.62 10.36 -9.66
C PRO A 203 -39.03 11.45 -8.89
N ARG A 204 -38.71 12.28 -9.21
CA ARG A 204 -38.19 13.25 -8.65
C ARG A 204 -38.77 14.33 -8.72
N ASP A 205 -39.08 14.81 -8.35
CA ASP A 205 -39.59 15.78 -8.36
C ASP A 205 -39.08 16.91 -8.37
N PRO A 206 -39.10 17.41 -8.73
CA PRO A 206 -38.47 18.33 -8.86
C PRO A 206 -38.86 19.56 -8.72
N LYS A 207 -39.32 20.06 -8.62
CA LYS A 207 -39.54 21.10 -8.61
C LYS A 207 -39.66 21.72 -8.04
N THR A 208 -39.66 21.68 -7.83
CA THR A 208 -39.68 22.14 -7.35
C THR A 208 -39.44 23.21 -7.54
N SER A 209 -39.55 23.56 -7.83
CA SER A 209 -39.27 24.71 -8.01
C SER A 209 -38.95 25.55 -7.25
#